data_4c2a41fdc29831dd68225311f013e75c
#
_entry.id   4c2a41fdc29831dd68225311f013e75c
#
_cell.length_a   1.000
_cell.length_b   1.000
_cell.length_c   1.000
_cell.angle_alpha   90.00
_cell.angle_beta   90.00
_cell.angle_gamma   90.00
#
_symmetry.space_group_name_H-M   'P 1'
#
loop_
_entity.id
_entity.type
_entity.pdbx_description
1 polymer ?
#
loop_
_entity_poly.entity_id
_entity_poly.type
_entity_poly.pdbx_seq_one_letter_code
_entity_poly.pdbx_strand_id
1 'polypeptide(L)'
;MDAAEGSIVVKAPVADVYERWLAFEDYPKFITAIKRVRKLDANHFSASLAFNGKQHEATLEMMLRVPERRLAWRTLADHNARDHLAAGVVSFASLPDQSTCITLKLTSSFGGAVSRRIDRYLQNFKQLIEKH
;
A
#
# COMPACT_ATOMS: atom_id res chain seq x y z
N MET A 1 -15.46 -10.56 -0.83
CA MET A 1 -14.24 -9.75 -0.67
C MET A 1 -13.28 -10.08 -1.80
N ASP A 2 -12.82 -9.07 -2.49
CA ASP A 2 -11.90 -9.27 -3.61
C ASP A 2 -10.46 -9.28 -3.13
N ALA A 3 -9.65 -10.09 -3.78
CA ALA A 3 -8.22 -10.15 -3.49
C ALA A 3 -7.45 -10.05 -4.80
N ALA A 4 -6.34 -9.34 -4.78
CA ALA A 4 -5.45 -9.20 -5.91
C ALA A 4 -3.99 -9.23 -5.44
N GLU A 5 -3.13 -9.71 -6.30
CA GLU A 5 -1.71 -9.78 -6.01
C GLU A 5 -0.93 -9.39 -7.26
N GLY A 6 0.11 -8.61 -7.09
CA GLY A 6 1.01 -8.24 -8.17
C GLY A 6 2.44 -8.15 -7.68
N SER A 7 3.38 -8.25 -8.59
CA SER A 7 4.79 -8.17 -8.27
C SER A 7 5.51 -7.30 -9.29
N ILE A 8 6.59 -6.67 -8.84
CA ILE A 8 7.43 -5.86 -9.73
C ILE A 8 8.87 -5.89 -9.21
N VAL A 9 9.81 -5.77 -10.12
CA VAL A 9 11.23 -5.65 -9.76
C VAL A 9 11.65 -4.20 -9.96
N VAL A 10 12.27 -3.61 -8.95
CA VAL A 10 12.75 -2.23 -9.02
C VAL A 10 14.26 -2.22 -8.81
N LYS A 11 14.94 -1.26 -9.43
CA LYS A 11 16.39 -1.11 -9.34
C LYS A 11 16.75 -0.21 -8.16
N ALA A 12 16.55 -0.76 -6.97
CA ALA A 12 16.90 -0.06 -5.74
C ALA A 12 17.16 -1.10 -4.64
N PRO A 13 18.06 -0.82 -3.69
CA PRO A 13 18.32 -1.76 -2.59
C PRO A 13 17.08 -1.94 -1.73
N VAL A 14 16.95 -3.13 -1.14
CA VAL A 14 15.77 -3.47 -0.34
C VAL A 14 15.57 -2.51 0.84
N ALA A 15 16.64 -1.99 1.42
CA ALA A 15 16.52 -1.04 2.52
C ALA A 15 15.82 0.24 2.08
N ASP A 16 16.16 0.77 0.91
CA ASP A 16 15.54 1.98 0.38
C ASP A 16 14.08 1.74 0.01
N VAL A 17 13.80 0.57 -0.58
CA VAL A 17 12.44 0.19 -0.95
C VAL A 17 11.57 0.07 0.30
N TYR A 18 12.08 -0.60 1.32
CA TYR A 18 11.36 -0.76 2.58
C TYR A 18 11.03 0.59 3.21
N GLU A 19 12.00 1.50 3.25
CA GLU A 19 11.78 2.82 3.84
C GLU A 19 10.69 3.60 3.11
N ARG A 20 10.64 3.48 1.78
CA ARG A 20 9.61 4.15 0.99
C ARG A 20 8.21 3.59 1.28
N TRP A 21 8.10 2.28 1.43
CA TRP A 21 6.81 1.66 1.75
C TRP A 21 6.40 1.89 3.21
N LEU A 22 7.36 2.14 4.09
CA LEU A 22 7.08 2.46 5.48
C LEU A 22 6.50 3.87 5.62
N ALA A 23 6.80 4.76 4.69
CA ALA A 23 6.34 6.14 4.71
C ALA A 23 4.91 6.23 4.15
N PHE A 24 3.90 5.84 4.96
CA PHE A 24 2.50 5.81 4.55
C PHE A 24 2.00 7.15 4.02
N GLU A 25 2.52 8.25 4.55
CA GLU A 25 2.09 9.58 4.12
C GLU A 25 2.43 9.87 2.66
N ASP A 26 3.34 9.10 2.06
CA ASP A 26 3.72 9.24 0.66
C ASP A 26 2.90 8.33 -0.27
N TYR A 27 2.03 7.48 0.26
CA TYR A 27 1.26 6.54 -0.54
C TYR A 27 0.43 7.22 -1.64
N PRO A 28 -0.13 8.43 -1.45
CA PRO A 28 -0.87 9.07 -2.55
C PRO A 28 -0.04 9.30 -3.81
N LYS A 29 1.29 9.30 -3.68
CA LYS A 29 2.17 9.52 -4.84
C LYS A 29 2.16 8.34 -5.81
N PHE A 30 1.81 7.15 -5.36
CA PHE A 30 1.79 5.96 -6.24
C PHE A 30 0.51 5.15 -6.14
N ILE A 31 -0.21 5.19 -5.03
CA ILE A 31 -1.52 4.55 -4.91
C ILE A 31 -2.56 5.66 -5.08
N THR A 32 -2.98 5.87 -6.31
CA THR A 32 -3.77 7.05 -6.68
C THR A 32 -5.18 7.04 -6.11
N ALA A 33 -5.68 5.89 -5.65
CA ALA A 33 -6.95 5.83 -4.94
C ALA A 33 -6.87 6.48 -3.56
N ILE A 34 -5.67 6.60 -2.99
CA ILE A 34 -5.45 7.26 -1.71
C ILE A 34 -5.16 8.73 -1.99
N LYS A 35 -6.02 9.62 -1.50
CA LYS A 35 -5.85 11.06 -1.77
C LYS A 35 -5.02 11.75 -0.71
N ARG A 36 -5.11 11.29 0.54
CA ARG A 36 -4.39 11.91 1.64
C ARG A 36 -4.22 10.89 2.75
N VAL A 37 -3.06 10.92 3.40
CA VAL A 37 -2.78 10.10 4.58
C VAL A 37 -2.25 11.01 5.66
N ARG A 38 -2.76 10.88 6.87
CA ARG A 38 -2.31 11.63 8.02
C ARG A 38 -1.96 10.67 9.15
N LYS A 39 -0.78 10.84 9.72
CA LYS A 39 -0.33 10.00 10.83
C LYS A 39 -1.07 10.40 12.10
N LEU A 40 -1.64 9.43 12.79
CA LEU A 40 -2.32 9.64 14.07
C LEU A 40 -1.40 9.26 15.22
N ASP A 41 -0.73 8.12 15.12
CA ASP A 41 0.29 7.69 16.07
C ASP A 41 1.24 6.73 15.37
N ALA A 42 2.09 6.03 16.11
CA ALA A 42 3.12 5.16 15.53
C ALA A 42 2.55 4.05 14.65
N ASN A 43 1.31 3.62 14.92
CA ASN A 43 0.72 2.47 14.22
C ASN A 43 -0.62 2.78 13.55
N HIS A 44 -1.10 4.02 13.61
CA HIS A 44 -2.41 4.39 13.07
C HIS A 44 -2.32 5.59 12.16
N PHE A 45 -3.04 5.52 11.04
CA PHE A 45 -3.07 6.56 10.02
C PHE A 45 -4.50 6.78 9.57
N SER A 46 -4.86 8.03 9.30
CA SER A 46 -6.15 8.36 8.69
C SER A 46 -5.91 8.54 7.20
N ALA A 47 -6.74 7.91 6.39
CA ALA A 47 -6.60 7.97 4.93
C ALA A 47 -7.92 8.39 4.28
N SER A 48 -7.82 9.27 3.28
CA SER A 48 -8.94 9.61 2.40
C SER A 48 -8.78 8.82 1.11
N LEU A 49 -9.80 8.06 0.75
CA LEU A 49 -9.81 7.22 -0.44
C LEU A 49 -10.85 7.73 -1.41
N ALA A 50 -10.55 7.68 -2.70
CA ALA A 50 -11.52 8.06 -3.74
C ALA A 50 -11.60 6.94 -4.78
N PHE A 51 -12.79 6.37 -4.95
CA PHE A 51 -13.06 5.38 -5.98
C PHE A 51 -14.57 5.32 -6.23
N ASN A 52 -14.93 4.88 -7.43
CA ASN A 52 -16.33 4.81 -7.88
C ASN A 52 -17.07 6.14 -7.71
N GLY A 53 -16.35 7.26 -7.89
CA GLY A 53 -16.93 8.59 -7.80
C GLY A 53 -17.27 9.05 -6.39
N LYS A 54 -16.84 8.32 -5.37
CA LYS A 54 -17.11 8.63 -3.98
C LYS A 54 -15.83 8.74 -3.18
N GLN A 55 -15.89 9.53 -2.11
CA GLN A 55 -14.77 9.69 -1.19
C GLN A 55 -15.08 8.95 0.10
N HIS A 56 -14.10 8.23 0.61
CA HIS A 56 -14.22 7.45 1.83
C HIS A 56 -13.10 7.80 2.79
N GLU A 57 -13.41 7.77 4.08
CA GLU A 57 -12.40 7.93 5.13
C GLU A 57 -12.20 6.60 5.82
N ALA A 58 -10.94 6.26 6.09
CA ALA A 58 -10.61 5.01 6.77
C ALA A 58 -9.44 5.25 7.71
N THR A 59 -9.41 4.51 8.81
CA THR A 59 -8.26 4.47 9.68
C THR A 59 -7.50 3.20 9.39
N LEU A 60 -6.21 3.34 9.13
CA LEU A 60 -5.31 2.23 8.85
C LEU A 60 -4.49 1.90 10.08
N GLU A 61 -4.37 0.62 10.37
CA GLU A 61 -3.54 0.12 11.46
C GLU A 61 -2.38 -0.68 10.88
N MET A 62 -1.16 -0.34 11.30
CA MET A 62 0.01 -1.12 10.94
C MET A 62 0.06 -2.34 11.84
N MET A 63 -0.02 -3.53 11.25
CA MET A 63 -0.08 -4.79 11.99
C MET A 63 1.27 -5.47 12.12
N LEU A 64 2.14 -5.32 11.12
CA LEU A 64 3.39 -6.05 11.07
C LEU A 64 4.46 -5.23 10.38
N ARG A 65 5.62 -5.14 11.01
CA ARG A 65 6.82 -4.55 10.42
C ARG A 65 7.97 -5.52 10.59
N VAL A 66 8.33 -6.21 9.51
CA VAL A 66 9.54 -7.03 9.49
C VAL A 66 10.52 -6.29 8.58
N PRO A 67 11.53 -5.61 9.12
CA PRO A 67 12.42 -4.76 8.32
C PRO A 67 12.97 -5.47 7.11
N GLU A 68 12.85 -4.82 5.96
CA GLU A 68 13.33 -5.27 4.67
C GLU A 68 12.72 -6.57 4.17
N ARG A 69 11.63 -7.04 4.82
CA ARG A 69 10.96 -8.29 4.42
C ARG A 69 9.48 -8.12 4.20
N ARG A 70 8.75 -7.48 5.15
CA ARG A 70 7.30 -7.45 5.05
C ARG A 70 6.69 -6.32 5.85
N LEU A 71 5.65 -5.74 5.30
CA LEU A 71 4.75 -4.81 5.99
C LEU A 71 3.34 -5.32 5.81
N ALA A 72 2.52 -5.21 6.84
CA ALA A 72 1.11 -5.55 6.76
C ALA A 72 0.28 -4.50 7.48
N TRP A 73 -0.86 -4.15 6.90
CA TRP A 73 -1.77 -3.17 7.45
C TRP A 73 -3.21 -3.55 7.13
N ARG A 74 -4.14 -2.95 7.87
CA ARG A 74 -5.57 -3.15 7.63
C ARG A 74 -6.33 -1.88 7.95
N THR A 75 -7.54 -1.77 7.41
CA THR A 75 -8.47 -0.73 7.85
C THR A 75 -9.15 -1.20 9.11
N LEU A 76 -9.40 -0.25 10.03
CA LEU A 76 -10.16 -0.56 11.23
C LEU A 76 -11.64 -0.41 10.93
N ALA A 77 -12.44 -1.32 11.47
CA ALA A 77 -13.89 -1.24 11.36
C ALA A 77 -14.38 -0.08 12.21
N ASP A 78 -15.26 0.75 11.65
CA ASP A 78 -15.93 1.75 12.42
C ASP A 78 -17.43 1.62 12.17
N HIS A 79 -18.23 2.35 12.92
CA HIS A 79 -19.67 2.19 12.91
C HIS A 79 -20.31 2.40 11.54
N ASN A 80 -19.70 3.24 10.72
CA ASN A 80 -20.25 3.64 9.44
C ASN A 80 -19.55 3.01 8.25
N ALA A 81 -18.50 2.24 8.47
CA ALA A 81 -17.65 1.76 7.41
C ALA A 81 -17.43 0.25 7.42
N ARG A 82 -18.33 -0.50 8.02
CA ARG A 82 -18.16 -1.95 8.11
C ARG A 82 -18.12 -2.65 6.76
N ASP A 83 -18.61 -1.99 5.71
CA ASP A 83 -18.55 -2.53 4.37
C ASP A 83 -17.27 -2.18 3.64
N HIS A 84 -16.35 -1.48 4.29
CA HIS A 84 -15.16 -0.95 3.67
C HIS A 84 -13.89 -1.50 4.32
N LEU A 85 -13.89 -2.79 4.60
CA LEU A 85 -12.71 -3.44 5.15
C LEU A 85 -11.72 -3.74 4.04
N ALA A 86 -10.47 -3.39 4.28
CA ALA A 86 -9.38 -3.68 3.37
C ALA A 86 -8.13 -4.01 4.17
N ALA A 87 -7.27 -4.81 3.57
CA ALA A 87 -5.98 -5.15 4.17
C ALA A 87 -4.94 -5.25 3.07
N GLY A 88 -3.70 -4.98 3.41
CA GLY A 88 -2.61 -5.06 2.47
C GLY A 88 -1.38 -5.69 3.11
N VAL A 89 -0.65 -6.45 2.31
CA VAL A 89 0.63 -7.01 2.68
C VAL A 89 1.59 -6.70 1.55
N VAL A 90 2.72 -6.10 1.86
CA VAL A 90 3.78 -5.91 0.88
C VAL A 90 5.01 -6.67 1.37
N SER A 91 5.56 -7.50 0.50
CA SER A 91 6.72 -8.32 0.79
C SER A 91 7.87 -7.91 -0.12
N PHE A 92 9.08 -8.03 0.39
CA PHE A 92 10.29 -7.62 -0.31
C PHE A 92 11.27 -8.78 -0.38
N ALA A 93 11.89 -8.96 -1.53
CA ALA A 93 12.96 -9.93 -1.70
C ALA A 93 14.14 -9.25 -2.37
N SER A 94 15.29 -9.27 -1.69
CA SER A 94 16.52 -8.71 -2.24
C SER A 94 17.01 -9.59 -3.39
N LEU A 95 17.39 -8.96 -4.49
CA LEU A 95 17.90 -9.64 -5.67
C LEU A 95 19.35 -9.20 -5.93
N PRO A 96 20.07 -9.94 -6.79
CA PRO A 96 21.40 -9.49 -7.21
C PRO A 96 21.35 -8.09 -7.84
N ASP A 97 22.49 -7.42 -7.92
CA ASP A 97 22.64 -6.08 -8.53
C ASP A 97 21.83 -5.00 -7.81
N GLN A 98 21.62 -5.18 -6.49
CA GLN A 98 20.91 -4.18 -5.67
C GLN A 98 19.51 -3.88 -6.20
N SER A 99 18.83 -4.92 -6.66
CA SER A 99 17.44 -4.83 -7.06
C SER A 99 16.56 -5.48 -6.01
N THR A 100 15.28 -5.17 -6.04
CA THR A 100 14.30 -5.71 -5.10
C THR A 100 13.06 -6.16 -5.83
N CYS A 101 12.57 -7.34 -5.50
CA CYS A 101 11.26 -7.80 -5.96
C CYS A 101 10.23 -7.43 -4.90
N ILE A 102 9.20 -6.73 -5.31
CA ILE A 102 8.12 -6.29 -4.43
C ILE A 102 6.87 -7.07 -4.81
N THR A 103 6.22 -7.68 -3.82
CA THR A 103 4.94 -8.34 -4.01
C THR A 103 3.91 -7.64 -3.14
N LEU A 104 2.87 -7.12 -3.77
CA LEU A 104 1.78 -6.44 -3.08
C LEU A 104 0.52 -7.28 -3.19
N LYS A 105 -0.08 -7.58 -2.05
CA LYS A 105 -1.33 -8.32 -1.97
C LYS A 105 -2.37 -7.43 -1.28
N LEU A 106 -3.48 -7.19 -1.94
CA LEU A 106 -4.57 -6.38 -1.41
C LEU A 106 -5.84 -7.20 -1.34
N THR A 107 -6.55 -7.08 -0.23
CA THR A 107 -7.92 -7.60 -0.11
C THR A 107 -8.81 -6.42 0.20
N SER A 108 -10.02 -6.42 -0.39
CA SER A 108 -10.89 -5.26 -0.25
C SER A 108 -12.34 -5.67 -0.45
N SER A 109 -13.24 -5.08 0.34
CA SER A 109 -14.66 -5.21 0.13
C SER A 109 -15.22 -4.15 -0.81
N PHE A 110 -14.35 -3.36 -1.46
CA PHE A 110 -14.76 -2.28 -2.36
C PHE A 110 -15.09 -2.78 -3.78
N GLY A 111 -15.33 -4.07 -3.96
CA GLY A 111 -15.76 -4.60 -5.25
C GLY A 111 -14.67 -4.62 -6.32
N GLY A 112 -13.42 -4.71 -5.94
CA GLY A 112 -12.31 -4.79 -6.88
C GLY A 112 -11.85 -3.46 -7.46
N ALA A 113 -12.50 -2.34 -7.08
CA ALA A 113 -12.13 -1.04 -7.62
C ALA A 113 -10.67 -0.66 -7.30
N VAL A 114 -10.18 -1.05 -6.13
CA VAL A 114 -8.79 -0.81 -5.72
C VAL A 114 -7.89 -1.90 -6.26
N SER A 115 -8.29 -3.17 -6.12
CA SER A 115 -7.42 -4.30 -6.44
C SER A 115 -7.14 -4.42 -7.93
N ARG A 116 -8.05 -3.95 -8.82
CA ARG A 116 -7.81 -4.00 -10.26
C ARG A 116 -6.65 -3.13 -10.72
N ARG A 117 -6.24 -2.19 -9.90
CA ARG A 117 -5.18 -1.24 -10.26
C ARG A 117 -3.84 -1.56 -9.62
N ILE A 118 -3.71 -2.75 -9.06
CA ILE A 118 -2.51 -3.11 -8.31
C ILE A 118 -1.25 -3.00 -9.20
N ASP A 119 -1.33 -3.42 -10.45
CA ASP A 119 -0.19 -3.34 -11.35
C ASP A 119 0.19 -1.90 -11.64
N ARG A 120 -0.80 -1.02 -11.77
CA ARG A 120 -0.55 0.40 -12.00
C ARG A 120 0.12 1.03 -10.77
N TYR A 121 -0.32 0.67 -9.58
CA TYR A 121 0.28 1.18 -8.35
C TYR A 121 1.75 0.77 -8.25
N LEU A 122 2.05 -0.47 -8.59
CA LEU A 122 3.42 -0.95 -8.58
C LEU A 122 4.28 -0.25 -9.64
N GLN A 123 3.74 -0.02 -10.83
CA GLN A 123 4.45 0.73 -11.87
C GLN A 123 4.71 2.16 -11.42
N ASN A 124 3.73 2.81 -10.79
CA ASN A 124 3.91 4.15 -10.27
C ASN A 124 5.00 4.18 -9.21
N PHE A 125 5.04 3.19 -8.33
CA PHE A 125 6.08 3.09 -7.31
C PHE A 125 7.45 2.91 -7.96
N LYS A 126 7.56 2.05 -8.96
CA LYS A 126 8.81 1.82 -9.68
C LYS A 126 9.33 3.13 -10.25
N GLN A 127 8.47 3.90 -10.90
CA GLN A 127 8.87 5.18 -11.46
C GLN A 127 9.32 6.15 -10.37
N LEU A 128 8.65 6.14 -9.23
CA LEU A 128 8.98 7.03 -8.13
C LEU A 128 10.37 6.72 -7.56
N ILE A 129 10.67 5.45 -7.33
CA ILE A 129 11.92 5.08 -6.66
C ILE A 129 13.12 5.06 -7.61
N GLU A 130 12.91 4.81 -8.90
CA GLU A 130 14.00 4.77 -9.87
C GLU A 130 14.31 6.14 -10.46
N LYS A 131 13.49 7.13 -10.17
CA LYS A 131 13.61 8.46 -10.76
C LYS A 131 14.40 9.37 -9.82
N HIS A 132 15.67 9.25 -9.85
CA HIS A 132 16.56 10.11 -9.06
C HIS A 132 17.66 10.66 -9.91
#